data_c3139a2b3304d634ea81f78584cbffc1
#
_entry.id   c3139a2b3304d634ea81f78584cbffc1
#
_cell.length_a   1.000
_cell.length_b   1.000
_cell.length_c   1.000
_cell.angle_alpha   90.00
_cell.angle_beta   90.00
_cell.angle_gamma   90.00
#
_symmetry.space_group_name_H-M   'P 1'
#
loop_
_entity.id
_entity.type
_entity.pdbx_description
1 polymer ?
#
loop_
_entity_poly.entity_id
_entity_poly.type
_entity_poly.pdbx_seq_one_letter_code
_entity_poly.pdbx_strand_id
1 'polypeptide(L)'
;MTGILVAAIVAAFVTMLVTPSVRRWSEKMGAVDQPEARRINTAPMPRAGGIAIFLGFLIAVVLTVTGRHFARSGQHTWTMQVLGVLLAATWLAIAGLVDDFKNLAARWQALAIILAGLILVAFGVRIEGITNPLGSTLGGKYDPLVNWHTLSIGASIFLTVLWVFIVTKTVDAIDGVDGLAAGVCAISAATLALMAAQLHTPEGPTLALIAAAIVGACLGFLRHNYHPAKIIMGTIGAWVLGLVLAAISIMGAFKVAAAVSVLVPVLVLGVPIFDYIHVLTRRLLARAPLTAADKRHLHHRLLARGWNQKQVVWFIYSVAIVLCITALALFQVGRLSH
;
A
#
# COMPACT_ATOMS: atom_id res chain seq x y z
N MET A 1 -14.53 9.11 15.07
CA MET A 1 -14.58 7.65 14.78
C MET A 1 -15.65 7.28 13.75
N THR A 2 -16.85 7.82 13.79
CA THR A 2 -17.93 7.51 12.80
C THR A 2 -17.50 7.63 11.34
N GLY A 3 -16.83 8.72 10.95
CA GLY A 3 -16.37 8.90 9.57
C GLY A 3 -15.37 7.85 9.07
N ILE A 4 -14.49 7.35 9.94
CA ILE A 4 -13.50 6.29 9.60
C ILE A 4 -14.23 4.98 9.30
N LEU A 5 -15.21 4.62 10.13
CA LEU A 5 -16.03 3.43 9.91
C LEU A 5 -16.88 3.56 8.64
N VAL A 6 -17.47 4.74 8.40
CA VAL A 6 -18.24 5.01 7.18
C VAL A 6 -17.35 4.84 5.94
N ALA A 7 -16.12 5.36 5.95
CA ALA A 7 -15.18 5.20 4.83
C ALA A 7 -14.91 3.70 4.54
N ALA A 8 -14.63 2.91 5.57
CA ALA A 8 -14.39 1.48 5.43
C ALA A 8 -15.63 0.74 4.90
N ILE A 9 -16.81 1.02 5.47
CA ILE A 9 -18.07 0.35 5.08
C ILE A 9 -18.42 0.70 3.62
N VAL A 10 -18.36 1.98 3.25
CA VAL A 10 -18.66 2.43 1.88
C VAL A 10 -17.70 1.78 0.88
N ALA A 11 -16.39 1.80 1.17
CA ALA A 11 -15.40 1.18 0.30
C ALA A 11 -15.64 -0.33 0.17
N ALA A 12 -15.90 -1.03 1.27
CA ALA A 12 -16.17 -2.47 1.26
C ALA A 12 -17.42 -2.80 0.45
N PHE A 13 -18.51 -2.07 0.67
CA PHE A 13 -19.77 -2.30 0.00
C PHE A 13 -19.67 -2.03 -1.52
N VAL A 14 -19.08 -0.89 -1.91
CA VAL A 14 -18.88 -0.55 -3.33
C VAL A 14 -18.00 -1.58 -4.00
N THR A 15 -16.83 -1.92 -3.40
CA THR A 15 -15.94 -2.92 -3.99
C THR A 15 -16.61 -4.27 -4.13
N MET A 16 -17.32 -4.73 -3.11
CA MET A 16 -18.01 -6.02 -3.11
C MET A 16 -19.08 -6.07 -4.21
N LEU A 17 -19.86 -5.01 -4.41
CA LEU A 17 -20.92 -4.95 -5.42
C LEU A 17 -20.39 -4.79 -6.85
N VAL A 18 -19.30 -4.03 -7.03
CA VAL A 18 -18.74 -3.75 -8.36
C VAL A 18 -17.92 -4.94 -8.88
N THR A 19 -17.26 -5.71 -8.00
CA THR A 19 -16.36 -6.81 -8.37
C THR A 19 -17.00 -7.83 -9.34
N PRO A 20 -18.25 -8.31 -9.16
CA PRO A 20 -18.87 -9.25 -10.11
C PRO A 20 -19.07 -8.66 -11.51
N SER A 21 -19.34 -7.36 -11.61
CA SER A 21 -19.50 -6.66 -12.90
C SER A 21 -18.15 -6.48 -13.59
N VAL A 22 -17.12 -6.11 -12.83
CA VAL A 22 -15.73 -6.02 -13.31
C VAL A 22 -15.23 -7.39 -13.78
N ARG A 23 -15.54 -8.46 -13.07
CA ARG A 23 -15.21 -9.83 -13.48
C ARG A 23 -15.78 -10.15 -14.85
N ARG A 24 -17.10 -9.96 -15.05
CA ARG A 24 -17.77 -10.21 -16.33
C ARG A 24 -17.21 -9.34 -17.46
N TRP A 25 -16.89 -8.09 -17.15
CA TRP A 25 -16.27 -7.18 -18.11
C TRP A 25 -14.85 -7.65 -18.49
N SER A 26 -14.04 -8.04 -17.51
CA SER A 26 -12.68 -8.57 -17.72
C SER A 26 -12.69 -9.83 -18.61
N GLU A 27 -13.62 -10.75 -18.36
CA GLU A 27 -13.82 -11.95 -19.19
C GLU A 27 -14.18 -11.59 -20.64
N LYS A 28 -15.11 -10.64 -20.85
CA LYS A 28 -15.54 -10.19 -22.19
C LYS A 28 -14.44 -9.46 -22.96
N MET A 29 -13.62 -8.68 -22.26
CA MET A 29 -12.55 -7.88 -22.88
C MET A 29 -11.25 -8.67 -23.07
N GLY A 30 -11.19 -9.92 -22.62
CA GLY A 30 -10.00 -10.75 -22.74
C GLY A 30 -8.88 -10.39 -21.77
N ALA A 31 -9.14 -9.57 -20.73
CA ALA A 31 -8.21 -9.32 -19.64
C ALA A 31 -8.18 -10.52 -18.68
N VAL A 32 -7.66 -11.63 -19.17
CA VAL A 32 -7.67 -12.94 -18.51
C VAL A 32 -6.24 -13.46 -18.42
N ASP A 33 -5.87 -13.86 -17.22
CA ASP A 33 -4.59 -14.49 -16.92
C ASP A 33 -4.63 -15.94 -17.35
N GLN A 34 -3.82 -16.32 -18.34
CA GLN A 34 -3.75 -17.69 -18.83
C GLN A 34 -2.91 -18.55 -17.89
N PRO A 35 -3.27 -19.83 -17.71
CA PRO A 35 -2.43 -20.77 -16.96
C PRO A 35 -1.05 -20.90 -17.61
N GLU A 36 -0.02 -20.62 -16.84
CA GLU A 36 1.38 -20.82 -17.25
C GLU A 36 2.07 -21.71 -16.21
N ALA A 37 3.13 -22.43 -16.59
CA ALA A 37 3.92 -23.29 -15.69
C ALA A 37 4.48 -22.58 -14.43
N ARG A 38 4.50 -21.25 -14.44
CA ARG A 38 4.95 -20.41 -13.33
C ARG A 38 3.82 -19.91 -12.42
N ARG A 39 2.54 -20.09 -12.81
CA ARG A 39 1.38 -19.59 -12.08
C ARG A 39 0.74 -20.70 -11.26
N ILE A 40 0.11 -20.32 -10.16
CA ILE A 40 -0.55 -21.25 -9.23
C ILE A 40 -1.92 -21.65 -9.77
N ASN A 41 -2.56 -20.75 -10.53
CA ASN A 41 -3.88 -20.97 -11.09
C ASN A 41 -3.83 -21.94 -12.28
N THR A 42 -4.63 -23.00 -12.21
CA THR A 42 -4.75 -24.03 -13.25
C THR A 42 -5.83 -23.73 -14.28
N ALA A 43 -6.64 -22.72 -14.06
CA ALA A 43 -7.71 -22.24 -14.96
C ALA A 43 -7.49 -20.77 -15.32
N PRO A 44 -8.01 -20.31 -16.50
CA PRO A 44 -7.98 -18.89 -16.86
C PRO A 44 -8.70 -18.03 -15.82
N MET A 45 -8.06 -16.94 -15.36
CA MET A 45 -8.59 -16.09 -14.30
C MET A 45 -8.74 -14.63 -14.74
N PRO A 46 -9.92 -13.99 -14.54
CA PRO A 46 -10.11 -12.57 -14.83
C PRO A 46 -9.14 -11.73 -13.99
N ARG A 47 -8.48 -10.73 -14.62
CA ARG A 47 -7.31 -10.04 -14.05
C ARG A 47 -7.56 -8.57 -13.67
N ALA A 48 -8.70 -7.98 -13.95
CA ALA A 48 -8.94 -6.55 -13.76
C ALA A 48 -9.60 -6.20 -12.40
N GLY A 49 -9.48 -7.05 -11.36
CA GLY A 49 -10.13 -6.85 -10.07
C GLY A 49 -9.76 -5.55 -9.36
N GLY A 50 -8.59 -5.01 -9.65
CA GLY A 50 -8.12 -3.72 -9.13
C GLY A 50 -9.01 -2.53 -9.50
N ILE A 51 -9.78 -2.61 -10.60
CA ILE A 51 -10.78 -1.58 -10.93
C ILE A 51 -11.80 -1.44 -9.79
N ALA A 52 -12.30 -2.56 -9.26
CA ALA A 52 -13.28 -2.53 -8.18
C ALA A 52 -12.66 -1.98 -6.87
N ILE A 53 -11.41 -2.34 -6.57
CA ILE A 53 -10.65 -1.80 -5.42
C ILE A 53 -10.52 -0.28 -5.57
N PHE A 54 -10.07 0.19 -6.73
CA PHE A 54 -9.87 1.61 -7.01
C PHE A 54 -11.17 2.40 -6.91
N LEU A 55 -12.26 1.91 -7.51
CA LEU A 55 -13.57 2.58 -7.45
C LEU A 55 -14.13 2.62 -6.03
N GLY A 56 -14.02 1.52 -5.27
CA GLY A 56 -14.43 1.48 -3.87
C GLY A 56 -13.65 2.47 -3.01
N PHE A 57 -12.34 2.52 -3.18
CA PHE A 57 -11.46 3.48 -2.54
C PHE A 57 -11.82 4.92 -2.91
N LEU A 58 -11.88 5.23 -4.21
CA LEU A 58 -12.15 6.58 -4.72
C LEU A 58 -13.48 7.12 -4.21
N ILE A 59 -14.57 6.35 -4.38
CA ILE A 59 -15.91 6.76 -3.95
C ILE A 59 -15.96 6.98 -2.44
N ALA A 60 -15.37 6.08 -1.65
CA ALA A 60 -15.37 6.22 -0.20
C ALA A 60 -14.60 7.47 0.26
N VAL A 61 -13.42 7.76 -0.30
CA VAL A 61 -12.64 8.95 0.03
C VAL A 61 -13.40 10.22 -0.38
N VAL A 62 -13.90 10.29 -1.61
CA VAL A 62 -14.64 11.46 -2.09
C VAL A 62 -15.86 11.73 -1.21
N LEU A 63 -16.70 10.73 -0.95
CA LEU A 63 -17.90 10.89 -0.13
C LEU A 63 -17.58 11.30 1.31
N THR A 64 -16.60 10.67 1.95
CA THR A 64 -16.31 10.93 3.37
C THR A 64 -15.55 12.23 3.59
N VAL A 65 -14.63 12.59 2.70
CA VAL A 65 -13.91 13.88 2.78
C VAL A 65 -14.86 15.03 2.48
N THR A 66 -15.72 14.90 1.44
CA THR A 66 -16.74 15.91 1.12
C THR A 66 -17.79 16.04 2.23
N GLY A 67 -18.28 14.93 2.77
CA GLY A 67 -19.23 14.94 3.89
C GLY A 67 -18.66 15.62 5.14
N ARG A 68 -17.37 15.44 5.43
CA ARG A 68 -16.71 16.19 6.52
C ARG A 68 -16.56 17.67 6.23
N HIS A 69 -16.31 18.04 4.99
CA HIS A 69 -16.21 19.45 4.58
C HIS A 69 -17.52 20.19 4.87
N PHE A 70 -18.66 19.59 4.53
CA PHE A 70 -19.98 20.19 4.79
C PHE A 70 -20.36 20.15 6.28
N ALA A 71 -20.00 19.09 7.02
CA ALA A 71 -20.36 18.93 8.43
C ALA A 71 -19.56 19.86 9.37
N ARG A 72 -18.40 20.32 8.94
CA ARG A 72 -17.51 21.22 9.70
C ARG A 72 -17.32 22.51 8.94
N SER A 73 -18.36 23.34 8.88
CA SER A 73 -18.34 24.62 8.17
C SER A 73 -17.07 25.42 8.47
N GLY A 74 -16.23 25.59 7.44
CA GLY A 74 -14.99 26.38 7.50
C GLY A 74 -13.67 25.60 7.69
N GLN A 75 -13.67 24.28 7.91
CA GLN A 75 -12.43 23.50 7.90
C GLN A 75 -12.16 22.88 6.53
N HIS A 76 -11.05 23.26 5.91
CA HIS A 76 -10.59 22.66 4.66
C HIS A 76 -10.16 21.20 4.90
N THR A 77 -11.03 20.24 4.56
CA THR A 77 -10.72 18.80 4.63
C THR A 77 -10.08 18.31 3.34
N TRP A 78 -10.34 19.00 2.22
CA TRP A 78 -9.65 18.80 0.97
C TRP A 78 -8.31 19.55 0.99
N THR A 79 -7.23 18.79 1.12
CA THR A 79 -5.87 19.32 1.02
C THR A 79 -5.31 19.00 -0.36
N MET A 80 -4.31 19.79 -0.79
CA MET A 80 -3.56 19.46 -2.02
C MET A 80 -3.00 18.04 -1.98
N GLN A 81 -2.57 17.58 -0.81
CA GLN A 81 -2.06 16.21 -0.63
C GLN A 81 -3.11 15.14 -0.93
N VAL A 82 -4.36 15.31 -0.47
CA VAL A 82 -5.46 14.38 -0.77
C VAL A 82 -5.72 14.32 -2.28
N LEU A 83 -5.77 15.48 -2.93
CA LEU A 83 -5.90 15.56 -4.38
C LEU A 83 -4.74 14.87 -5.10
N GLY A 84 -3.51 15.07 -4.63
CA GLY A 84 -2.32 14.40 -5.15
C GLY A 84 -2.41 12.88 -5.06
N VAL A 85 -2.86 12.36 -3.91
CA VAL A 85 -3.08 10.91 -3.74
C VAL A 85 -4.12 10.36 -4.71
N LEU A 86 -5.26 11.04 -4.86
CA LEU A 86 -6.31 10.61 -5.78
C LEU A 86 -5.87 10.68 -7.25
N LEU A 87 -5.17 11.73 -7.65
CA LEU A 87 -4.64 11.87 -9.01
C LEU A 87 -3.57 10.82 -9.32
N ALA A 88 -2.63 10.61 -8.40
CA ALA A 88 -1.59 9.58 -8.56
C ALA A 88 -2.19 8.16 -8.57
N ALA A 89 -3.18 7.88 -7.73
CA ALA A 89 -3.91 6.61 -7.74
C ALA A 89 -4.69 6.40 -9.04
N THR A 90 -5.34 7.44 -9.57
CA THR A 90 -6.02 7.41 -10.86
C THR A 90 -5.04 7.15 -12.00
N TRP A 91 -3.89 7.84 -11.99
CA TRP A 91 -2.81 7.61 -12.96
C TRP A 91 -2.36 6.14 -12.95
N LEU A 92 -2.06 5.57 -11.76
CA LEU A 92 -1.64 4.18 -11.67
C LEU A 92 -2.76 3.19 -11.99
N ALA A 93 -4.01 3.52 -11.71
CA ALA A 93 -5.14 2.69 -12.12
C ALA A 93 -5.23 2.60 -13.66
N ILE A 94 -5.05 3.72 -14.38
CA ILE A 94 -5.02 3.76 -15.84
C ILE A 94 -3.79 3.01 -16.38
N ALA A 95 -2.60 3.29 -15.85
CA ALA A 95 -1.36 2.63 -16.28
C ALA A 95 -1.38 1.13 -16.01
N GLY A 96 -1.88 0.71 -14.84
CA GLY A 96 -2.06 -0.69 -14.48
C GLY A 96 -3.10 -1.40 -15.35
N LEU A 97 -4.18 -0.71 -15.74
CA LEU A 97 -5.15 -1.24 -16.70
C LEU A 97 -4.47 -1.53 -18.04
N VAL A 98 -3.65 -0.60 -18.53
CA VAL A 98 -2.88 -0.82 -19.78
C VAL A 98 -1.91 -1.99 -19.62
N ASP A 99 -1.27 -2.13 -18.47
CA ASP A 99 -0.38 -3.26 -18.17
C ASP A 99 -1.12 -4.60 -18.14
N ASP A 100 -2.30 -4.65 -17.50
CA ASP A 100 -3.12 -5.86 -17.40
C ASP A 100 -3.60 -6.37 -18.78
N PHE A 101 -3.75 -5.47 -19.77
CA PHE A 101 -4.08 -5.84 -21.15
C PHE A 101 -2.86 -6.12 -22.04
N LYS A 102 -1.77 -5.32 -21.88
CA LYS A 102 -0.66 -5.31 -22.83
C LYS A 102 0.64 -5.94 -22.31
N ASN A 103 0.71 -6.29 -21.02
CA ASN A 103 1.92 -6.78 -20.35
C ASN A 103 3.13 -5.87 -20.67
N LEU A 104 3.11 -4.64 -20.15
CA LEU A 104 4.12 -3.63 -20.40
C LEU A 104 5.53 -4.11 -20.03
N ALA A 105 6.52 -3.73 -20.80
CA ALA A 105 7.92 -3.94 -20.43
C ALA A 105 8.25 -3.21 -19.12
N ALA A 106 9.12 -3.80 -18.27
CA ALA A 106 9.47 -3.31 -16.95
C ALA A 106 9.87 -1.81 -16.90
N ARG A 107 10.50 -1.30 -17.98
CA ARG A 107 10.83 0.13 -18.10
C ARG A 107 9.61 1.05 -18.11
N TRP A 108 8.52 0.64 -18.74
CA TRP A 108 7.28 1.42 -18.81
C TRP A 108 6.50 1.34 -17.50
N GLN A 109 6.51 0.16 -16.85
CA GLN A 109 5.98 -0.01 -15.50
C GLN A 109 6.72 0.91 -14.51
N ALA A 110 8.07 0.92 -14.57
CA ALA A 110 8.89 1.77 -13.71
C ALA A 110 8.59 3.25 -13.96
N LEU A 111 8.50 3.68 -15.22
CA LEU A 111 8.17 5.06 -15.57
C LEU A 111 6.80 5.48 -15.04
N ALA A 112 5.78 4.61 -15.15
CA ALA A 112 4.45 4.89 -14.62
C ALA A 112 4.45 5.12 -13.10
N ILE A 113 5.19 4.29 -12.34
CA ILE A 113 5.31 4.43 -10.88
C ILE A 113 6.12 5.68 -10.51
N ILE A 114 7.19 5.98 -11.23
CA ILE A 114 8.00 7.21 -11.02
C ILE A 114 7.14 8.45 -11.24
N LEU A 115 6.36 8.50 -12.33
CA LEU A 115 5.44 9.62 -12.60
C LEU A 115 4.38 9.76 -11.50
N ALA A 116 3.84 8.66 -10.97
CA ALA A 116 2.92 8.71 -9.83
C ALA A 116 3.59 9.31 -8.57
N GLY A 117 4.85 8.92 -8.30
CA GLY A 117 5.64 9.51 -7.22
C GLY A 117 5.89 11.01 -7.41
N LEU A 118 6.17 11.45 -8.64
CA LEU A 118 6.33 12.87 -8.96
C LEU A 118 5.02 13.65 -8.81
N ILE A 119 3.87 13.06 -9.18
CA ILE A 119 2.56 13.67 -8.91
C ILE A 119 2.37 13.87 -7.40
N LEU A 120 2.66 12.88 -6.56
CA LEU A 120 2.59 13.02 -5.11
C LEU A 120 3.45 14.18 -4.61
N VAL A 121 4.70 14.27 -5.06
CA VAL A 121 5.64 15.36 -4.71
C VAL A 121 5.10 16.73 -5.12
N ALA A 122 4.56 16.84 -6.34
CA ALA A 122 4.00 18.10 -6.86
C ALA A 122 2.82 18.60 -6.03
N PHE A 123 2.09 17.69 -5.38
CA PHE A 123 0.98 18.01 -4.48
C PHE A 123 1.37 18.04 -2.99
N GLY A 124 2.66 18.09 -2.68
CA GLY A 124 3.17 18.28 -1.32
C GLY A 124 3.26 16.99 -0.47
N VAL A 125 3.11 15.82 -1.09
CA VAL A 125 3.36 14.53 -0.42
C VAL A 125 4.83 14.16 -0.63
N ARG A 126 5.68 14.47 0.35
CA ARG A 126 7.12 14.23 0.25
C ARG A 126 7.77 13.98 1.60
N ILE A 127 8.88 13.28 1.62
CA ILE A 127 9.74 13.09 2.79
C ILE A 127 10.57 14.38 2.98
N GLU A 128 10.21 15.18 3.96
CA GLU A 128 10.82 16.52 4.16
C GLU A 128 12.14 16.46 4.94
N GLY A 129 12.32 15.45 5.75
CA GLY A 129 13.50 15.31 6.58
C GLY A 129 13.63 13.95 7.21
N ILE A 130 14.76 13.72 7.83
CA ILE A 130 15.08 12.51 8.59
C ILE A 130 15.59 12.95 9.95
N THR A 131 15.10 12.35 11.01
CA THR A 131 15.63 12.58 12.35
C THR A 131 16.78 11.61 12.63
N ASN A 132 17.88 12.10 13.21
CA ASN A 132 19.01 11.24 13.56
C ASN A 132 18.66 10.36 14.78
N PRO A 133 18.56 9.02 14.62
CA PRO A 133 18.22 8.12 15.72
C PRO A 133 19.36 7.97 16.76
N LEU A 134 20.59 8.33 16.41
CA LEU A 134 21.78 8.18 17.25
C LEU A 134 22.09 9.44 18.07
N GLY A 135 21.35 10.52 17.87
CA GLY A 135 21.62 11.80 18.57
C GLY A 135 21.47 11.75 20.09
N SER A 136 20.77 10.74 20.63
CA SER A 136 20.59 10.56 22.07
C SER A 136 21.75 9.82 22.77
N THR A 137 22.66 9.16 22.03
CA THR A 137 23.70 8.31 22.61
C THR A 137 24.93 9.09 23.08
N LEU A 138 25.00 10.40 22.82
CA LEU A 138 26.15 11.26 23.15
C LEU A 138 25.95 12.11 24.42
N GLY A 139 25.14 11.63 25.39
CA GLY A 139 25.10 12.22 26.74
C GLY A 139 24.14 13.38 26.98
N GLY A 140 23.19 13.65 26.07
CA GLY A 140 22.13 14.65 26.24
C GLY A 140 20.72 14.04 26.24
N LYS A 141 19.73 14.78 26.77
CA LYS A 141 18.32 14.41 26.55
C LYS A 141 18.02 14.43 25.05
N TYR A 142 17.40 13.37 24.56
CA TYR A 142 16.99 13.28 23.17
C TYR A 142 15.95 14.36 22.86
N ASP A 143 16.32 15.33 22.00
CA ASP A 143 15.39 16.32 21.48
C ASP A 143 15.16 16.06 19.99
N PRO A 144 13.96 15.64 19.59
CA PRO A 144 13.63 15.37 18.19
C PRO A 144 13.80 16.59 17.29
N LEU A 145 13.61 17.81 17.81
CA LEU A 145 13.74 19.06 17.06
C LEU A 145 15.20 19.40 16.76
N VAL A 146 16.13 19.09 17.67
CA VAL A 146 17.57 19.32 17.49
C VAL A 146 18.17 18.30 16.54
N ASN A 147 17.62 17.09 16.50
CA ASN A 147 18.11 15.98 15.66
C ASN A 147 17.41 15.89 14.30
N TRP A 148 16.54 16.83 13.97
CA TRP A 148 15.86 16.87 12.67
C TRP A 148 16.75 17.50 11.61
N HIS A 149 17.05 16.71 10.57
CA HIS A 149 17.77 17.20 9.39
C HIS A 149 16.80 17.32 8.21
N THR A 150 16.57 18.56 7.80
CA THR A 150 15.81 18.84 6.56
C THR A 150 16.61 18.38 5.35
N LEU A 151 15.94 17.63 4.47
CA LEU A 151 16.55 17.18 3.22
C LEU A 151 16.58 18.33 2.20
N SER A 152 17.63 18.34 1.37
CA SER A 152 17.59 19.17 0.16
C SER A 152 16.40 18.76 -0.71
N ILE A 153 15.87 19.68 -1.50
CA ILE A 153 14.69 19.42 -2.35
C ILE A 153 14.91 18.22 -3.27
N GLY A 154 16.10 18.08 -3.84
CA GLY A 154 16.46 16.94 -4.71
C GLY A 154 16.47 15.61 -3.95
N ALA A 155 17.04 15.56 -2.73
CA ALA A 155 17.05 14.38 -1.89
C ALA A 155 15.62 14.00 -1.44
N SER A 156 14.80 14.99 -1.09
CA SER A 156 13.39 14.81 -0.73
C SER A 156 12.60 14.18 -1.88
N ILE A 157 12.72 14.70 -3.09
CA ILE A 157 12.08 14.16 -4.29
C ILE A 157 12.55 12.72 -4.55
N PHE A 158 13.87 12.52 -4.57
CA PHE A 158 14.46 11.20 -4.85
C PHE A 158 13.98 10.14 -3.84
N LEU A 159 14.05 10.42 -2.54
CA LEU A 159 13.65 9.47 -1.51
C LEU A 159 12.14 9.20 -1.54
N THR A 160 11.34 10.21 -1.83
CA THR A 160 9.88 10.05 -1.96
C THR A 160 9.53 9.13 -3.13
N VAL A 161 10.08 9.40 -4.31
CA VAL A 161 9.84 8.59 -5.51
C VAL A 161 10.38 7.16 -5.32
N LEU A 162 11.56 7.02 -4.72
CA LEU A 162 12.14 5.72 -4.41
C LEU A 162 11.27 4.92 -3.45
N TRP A 163 10.75 5.54 -2.38
CA TRP A 163 9.85 4.89 -1.43
C TRP A 163 8.55 4.42 -2.10
N VAL A 164 7.91 5.30 -2.86
CA VAL A 164 6.71 4.96 -3.64
C VAL A 164 6.98 3.79 -4.59
N PHE A 165 8.12 3.81 -5.28
CA PHE A 165 8.54 2.74 -6.19
C PHE A 165 8.71 1.42 -5.46
N ILE A 166 9.47 1.41 -4.35
CA ILE A 166 9.72 0.20 -3.56
C ILE A 166 8.40 -0.38 -3.05
N VAL A 167 7.57 0.42 -2.38
CA VAL A 167 6.32 -0.08 -1.79
C VAL A 167 5.37 -0.60 -2.88
N THR A 168 5.22 0.13 -3.98
CA THR A 168 4.34 -0.29 -5.09
C THR A 168 4.81 -1.61 -5.70
N LYS A 169 6.12 -1.74 -5.98
CA LYS A 169 6.66 -2.99 -6.54
C LYS A 169 6.67 -4.15 -5.57
N THR A 170 6.77 -3.89 -4.26
CA THR A 170 6.70 -4.95 -3.25
C THR A 170 5.28 -5.49 -3.09
N VAL A 171 4.26 -4.64 -3.17
CA VAL A 171 2.85 -5.08 -3.18
C VAL A 171 2.54 -5.85 -4.46
N ASP A 172 3.02 -5.39 -5.61
CA ASP A 172 2.91 -6.08 -6.90
C ASP A 172 3.54 -7.50 -6.85
N ALA A 173 4.68 -7.63 -6.19
CA ALA A 173 5.40 -8.90 -6.08
C ALA A 173 4.70 -9.96 -5.20
N ILE A 174 3.89 -9.56 -4.22
CA ILE A 174 3.14 -10.51 -3.37
C ILE A 174 1.75 -10.86 -3.93
N ASP A 175 1.30 -10.23 -5.03
CA ASP A 175 0.03 -10.55 -5.70
C ASP A 175 0.15 -11.81 -6.57
N GLY A 176 0.64 -12.89 -5.98
CA GLY A 176 0.82 -14.19 -6.65
C GLY A 176 -0.04 -15.31 -6.09
N VAL A 177 -0.76 -15.09 -4.98
CA VAL A 177 -1.59 -16.10 -4.27
C VAL A 177 -2.94 -15.49 -3.94
N ASP A 178 -4.00 -16.28 -4.09
CA ASP A 178 -5.38 -15.89 -3.80
C ASP A 178 -5.52 -15.25 -2.41
N GLY A 179 -5.99 -14.01 -2.38
CA GLY A 179 -6.24 -13.24 -1.16
C GLY A 179 -4.99 -12.64 -0.49
N LEU A 180 -3.78 -13.05 -0.86
CA LEU A 180 -2.58 -12.67 -0.13
C LEU A 180 -2.34 -11.16 -0.10
N ALA A 181 -2.21 -10.53 -1.25
CA ALA A 181 -1.91 -9.10 -1.34
C ALA A 181 -3.01 -8.23 -0.74
N ALA A 182 -4.28 -8.52 -1.05
CA ALA A 182 -5.42 -7.79 -0.50
C ALA A 182 -5.47 -7.85 1.03
N GLY A 183 -5.23 -9.04 1.62
CA GLY A 183 -5.27 -9.19 3.07
C GLY A 183 -4.08 -8.53 3.78
N VAL A 184 -2.85 -8.66 3.25
CA VAL A 184 -1.68 -7.97 3.81
C VAL A 184 -1.87 -6.45 3.74
N CYS A 185 -2.36 -5.92 2.60
CA CYS A 185 -2.67 -4.50 2.46
C CYS A 185 -3.78 -4.04 3.43
N ALA A 186 -4.81 -4.87 3.67
CA ALA A 186 -5.85 -4.58 4.66
C ALA A 186 -5.29 -4.47 6.08
N ILE A 187 -4.42 -5.41 6.49
CA ILE A 187 -3.76 -5.41 7.81
C ILE A 187 -2.88 -4.17 7.97
N SER A 188 -2.05 -3.87 6.96
CA SER A 188 -1.18 -2.69 6.95
C SER A 188 -1.99 -1.39 7.01
N ALA A 189 -3.02 -1.27 6.17
CA ALA A 189 -3.89 -0.09 6.15
C ALA A 189 -4.66 0.09 7.47
N ALA A 190 -5.13 -0.99 8.10
CA ALA A 190 -5.80 -0.93 9.41
C ALA A 190 -4.86 -0.38 10.49
N THR A 191 -3.61 -0.82 10.49
CA THR A 191 -2.60 -0.33 11.42
C THR A 191 -2.31 1.15 11.20
N LEU A 192 -2.12 1.58 9.94
CA LEU A 192 -1.93 2.99 9.60
C LEU A 192 -3.16 3.84 9.96
N ALA A 193 -4.38 3.31 9.78
CA ALA A 193 -5.62 3.99 10.17
C ALA A 193 -5.70 4.21 11.69
N LEU A 194 -5.34 3.18 12.47
CA LEU A 194 -5.31 3.27 13.93
C LEU A 194 -4.26 4.27 14.42
N MET A 195 -3.08 4.29 13.82
CA MET A 195 -2.04 5.26 14.15
C MET A 195 -2.46 6.69 13.76
N ALA A 196 -2.97 6.86 12.55
CA ALA A 196 -3.42 8.16 12.05
C ALA A 196 -4.58 8.74 12.88
N ALA A 197 -5.51 7.89 13.35
CA ALA A 197 -6.61 8.30 14.21
C ALA A 197 -6.14 8.84 15.58
N GLN A 198 -4.93 8.50 16.00
CA GLN A 198 -4.31 8.94 17.25
C GLN A 198 -3.40 10.16 17.08
N LEU A 199 -3.14 10.60 15.83
CA LEU A 199 -2.40 11.83 15.60
C LEU A 199 -3.24 13.03 16.00
N HIS A 200 -2.69 13.91 16.84
CA HIS A 200 -3.31 15.18 17.24
C HIS A 200 -2.98 16.31 16.23
N THR A 201 -2.86 15.96 14.95
CA THR A 201 -2.63 16.91 13.86
C THR A 201 -3.91 17.11 13.04
N PRO A 202 -4.09 18.26 12.36
CA PRO A 202 -5.26 18.51 11.53
C PRO A 202 -5.47 17.46 10.44
N GLU A 203 -4.38 16.86 9.93
CA GLU A 203 -4.37 15.87 8.87
C GLU A 203 -4.72 14.45 9.34
N GLY A 204 -4.43 14.13 10.63
CA GLY A 204 -4.59 12.79 11.20
C GLY A 204 -5.94 12.13 10.89
N PRO A 205 -7.07 12.81 11.14
CA PRO A 205 -8.38 12.26 10.83
C PRO A 205 -8.61 11.99 9.34
N THR A 206 -8.05 12.79 8.44
CA THR A 206 -8.17 12.59 6.98
C THR A 206 -7.32 11.39 6.53
N LEU A 207 -6.11 11.26 7.06
CA LEU A 207 -5.27 10.09 6.82
C LEU A 207 -5.94 8.79 7.30
N ALA A 208 -6.56 8.83 8.48
CA ALA A 208 -7.31 7.69 9.00
C ALA A 208 -8.49 7.29 8.10
N LEU A 209 -9.19 8.27 7.48
CA LEU A 209 -10.24 8.01 6.50
C LEU A 209 -9.70 7.34 5.23
N ILE A 210 -8.60 7.85 4.68
CA ILE A 210 -7.96 7.29 3.47
C ILE A 210 -7.51 5.86 3.74
N ALA A 211 -6.85 5.62 4.86
CA ALA A 211 -6.40 4.29 5.26
C ALA A 211 -7.58 3.32 5.47
N ALA A 212 -8.66 3.77 6.13
CA ALA A 212 -9.86 2.98 6.35
C ALA A 212 -10.60 2.64 5.04
N ALA A 213 -10.58 3.55 4.05
CA ALA A 213 -11.11 3.26 2.72
C ALA A 213 -10.33 2.12 2.03
N ILE A 214 -8.99 2.06 2.19
CA ILE A 214 -8.19 0.93 1.70
C ILE A 214 -8.57 -0.37 2.43
N VAL A 215 -8.72 -0.32 3.76
CA VAL A 215 -9.19 -1.50 4.52
C VAL A 215 -10.50 -2.03 3.95
N GLY A 216 -11.48 -1.14 3.79
CA GLY A 216 -12.79 -1.51 3.25
C GLY A 216 -12.69 -2.07 1.83
N ALA A 217 -11.98 -1.41 0.93
CA ALA A 217 -11.81 -1.87 -0.45
C ALA A 217 -11.16 -3.27 -0.51
N CYS A 218 -10.12 -3.51 0.29
CA CYS A 218 -9.48 -4.83 0.38
C CYS A 218 -10.44 -5.90 0.93
N LEU A 219 -11.18 -5.61 2.01
CA LEU A 219 -12.13 -6.56 2.61
C LEU A 219 -13.28 -6.88 1.65
N GLY A 220 -13.82 -5.87 0.96
CA GLY A 220 -14.85 -6.05 -0.07
C GLY A 220 -14.34 -6.92 -1.23
N PHE A 221 -13.10 -6.72 -1.65
CA PHE A 221 -12.47 -7.52 -2.71
C PHE A 221 -12.18 -8.95 -2.27
N LEU A 222 -11.71 -9.18 -1.04
CA LEU A 222 -11.43 -10.51 -0.49
C LEU A 222 -12.64 -11.44 -0.53
N ARG A 223 -13.88 -10.93 -0.52
CA ARG A 223 -15.10 -11.74 -0.71
C ARG A 223 -15.07 -12.53 -2.02
N HIS A 224 -14.36 -12.03 -3.04
CA HIS A 224 -14.29 -12.64 -4.36
C HIS A 224 -12.88 -13.19 -4.70
N ASN A 225 -11.85 -12.72 -3.99
CA ASN A 225 -10.45 -13.07 -4.23
C ASN A 225 -9.89 -14.07 -3.22
N TYR A 226 -10.58 -14.33 -2.08
CA TYR A 226 -10.14 -15.37 -1.16
C TYR A 226 -10.24 -16.76 -1.80
N HIS A 227 -9.28 -17.64 -1.46
CA HIS A 227 -9.15 -18.96 -2.09
C HIS A 227 -10.37 -19.88 -1.90
N PRO A 228 -10.92 -20.48 -2.99
CA PRO A 228 -10.54 -20.34 -4.39
C PRO A 228 -11.02 -19.00 -4.98
N ALA A 229 -10.09 -18.24 -5.55
CA ALA A 229 -10.40 -16.93 -6.13
C ALA A 229 -11.30 -17.05 -7.37
N LYS A 230 -12.15 -16.03 -7.56
CA LYS A 230 -12.99 -15.88 -8.76
C LYS A 230 -12.49 -14.78 -9.69
N ILE A 231 -11.58 -13.95 -9.19
CA ILE A 231 -10.94 -12.84 -9.89
C ILE A 231 -9.65 -12.48 -9.15
N ILE A 232 -8.59 -12.14 -9.85
CA ILE A 232 -7.35 -11.60 -9.29
C ILE A 232 -7.33 -10.07 -9.41
N MET A 233 -6.57 -9.41 -8.51
CA MET A 233 -6.57 -7.94 -8.50
C MET A 233 -5.81 -7.34 -9.67
N GLY A 234 -4.77 -8.04 -10.15
CA GLY A 234 -3.93 -7.59 -11.24
C GLY A 234 -3.07 -6.38 -10.88
N THR A 235 -2.35 -5.88 -11.88
CA THR A 235 -1.44 -4.75 -11.74
C THR A 235 -2.15 -3.48 -11.26
N ILE A 236 -3.37 -3.23 -11.70
CA ILE A 236 -4.20 -2.10 -11.25
C ILE A 236 -4.29 -2.07 -9.73
N GLY A 237 -4.74 -3.19 -9.14
CA GLY A 237 -4.99 -3.25 -7.69
C GLY A 237 -3.71 -3.16 -6.89
N ALA A 238 -2.68 -3.92 -7.27
CA ALA A 238 -1.39 -3.94 -6.60
C ALA A 238 -0.73 -2.54 -6.59
N TRP A 239 -0.75 -1.85 -7.73
CA TRP A 239 -0.14 -0.52 -7.84
C TRP A 239 -0.91 0.56 -7.09
N VAL A 240 -2.22 0.56 -7.15
CA VAL A 240 -3.05 1.52 -6.40
C VAL A 240 -2.88 1.30 -4.90
N LEU A 241 -2.94 0.06 -4.41
CA LEU A 241 -2.75 -0.24 -3.00
C LEU A 241 -1.35 0.14 -2.52
N GLY A 242 -0.31 -0.22 -3.27
CA GLY A 242 1.07 0.11 -2.93
C GLY A 242 1.32 1.63 -2.88
N LEU A 243 0.84 2.37 -3.89
CA LEU A 243 0.93 3.84 -3.93
C LEU A 243 0.26 4.49 -2.73
N VAL A 244 -1.00 4.12 -2.44
CA VAL A 244 -1.76 4.76 -1.36
C VAL A 244 -1.17 4.43 0.00
N LEU A 245 -0.71 3.20 0.24
CA LEU A 245 0.00 2.82 1.46
C LEU A 245 1.32 3.60 1.61
N ALA A 246 2.09 3.77 0.53
CA ALA A 246 3.28 4.60 0.53
C ALA A 246 2.96 6.06 0.85
N ALA A 247 1.94 6.63 0.22
CA ALA A 247 1.52 8.01 0.45
C ALA A 247 1.07 8.23 1.90
N ILE A 248 0.23 7.35 2.47
CA ILE A 248 -0.21 7.43 3.88
C ILE A 248 1.00 7.35 4.82
N SER A 249 1.97 6.48 4.54
CA SER A 249 3.16 6.34 5.37
C SER A 249 4.04 7.60 5.36
N ILE A 250 4.13 8.30 4.23
CA ILE A 250 4.86 9.58 4.10
C ILE A 250 4.10 10.71 4.82
N MET A 251 2.81 10.89 4.52
CA MET A 251 1.99 11.94 5.10
C MET A 251 1.79 11.77 6.60
N GLY A 252 1.66 10.52 7.03
CA GLY A 252 1.60 10.15 8.42
C GLY A 252 2.95 10.26 9.09
N ALA A 253 4.11 10.55 8.36
CA ALA A 253 5.48 10.43 8.87
C ALA A 253 5.44 10.64 10.37
N PHE A 254 5.09 9.51 11.02
CA PHE A 254 4.57 9.51 12.38
C PHE A 254 5.59 10.25 13.22
N LYS A 255 5.31 11.55 13.52
CA LYS A 255 6.15 12.51 14.25
C LYS A 255 6.31 12.04 15.69
N VAL A 256 6.93 10.89 15.81
CA VAL A 256 7.29 10.20 17.03
C VAL A 256 8.81 10.11 16.99
N ALA A 257 9.47 9.76 18.08
CA ALA A 257 10.94 9.66 18.14
C ALA A 257 11.54 9.10 16.83
N ALA A 258 12.60 9.70 16.36
CA ALA A 258 13.18 9.57 15.01
C ALA A 258 13.32 8.15 14.45
N ALA A 259 13.82 7.23 15.29
CA ALA A 259 13.97 5.83 14.91
C ALA A 259 12.60 5.18 14.59
N VAL A 260 11.56 5.60 15.29
CA VAL A 260 10.21 5.05 15.15
C VAL A 260 9.55 5.53 13.87
N SER A 261 9.79 6.79 13.45
CA SER A 261 9.16 7.37 12.27
C SER A 261 9.53 6.68 10.95
N VAL A 262 10.74 6.13 10.85
CA VAL A 262 11.17 5.34 9.69
C VAL A 262 10.85 3.86 9.88
N LEU A 263 11.05 3.34 11.09
CA LEU A 263 10.89 1.93 11.38
C LEU A 263 9.42 1.49 11.30
N VAL A 264 8.48 2.32 11.75
CA VAL A 264 7.05 2.01 11.73
C VAL A 264 6.52 1.72 10.31
N PRO A 265 6.69 2.59 9.30
CA PRO A 265 6.29 2.26 7.94
C PRO A 265 6.96 1.00 7.38
N VAL A 266 8.25 0.80 7.68
CA VAL A 266 8.99 -0.40 7.25
C VAL A 266 8.43 -1.66 7.91
N LEU A 267 8.04 -1.63 9.18
CA LEU A 267 7.41 -2.77 9.86
C LEU A 267 5.99 -3.02 9.35
N VAL A 268 5.18 -1.97 9.24
CA VAL A 268 3.78 -2.10 8.74
C VAL A 268 3.72 -2.70 7.34
N LEU A 269 4.68 -2.34 6.48
CA LEU A 269 4.83 -2.88 5.13
C LEU A 269 5.88 -4.00 5.07
N GLY A 270 6.26 -4.56 6.22
CA GLY A 270 7.41 -5.42 6.36
C GLY A 270 7.35 -6.68 5.51
N VAL A 271 6.21 -7.37 5.49
CA VAL A 271 6.08 -8.60 4.70
C VAL A 271 6.44 -8.38 3.23
N PRO A 272 5.79 -7.45 2.50
CA PRO A 272 6.14 -7.21 1.11
C PRO A 272 7.59 -6.70 0.94
N ILE A 273 8.04 -5.79 1.80
CA ILE A 273 9.38 -5.19 1.69
C ILE A 273 10.48 -6.24 1.90
N PHE A 274 10.41 -7.02 2.99
CA PHE A 274 11.45 -8.02 3.29
C PHE A 274 11.49 -9.15 2.26
N ASP A 275 10.34 -9.59 1.76
CA ASP A 275 10.27 -10.59 0.69
C ASP A 275 10.92 -10.07 -0.60
N TYR A 276 10.59 -8.85 -1.00
CA TYR A 276 11.17 -8.22 -2.21
C TYR A 276 12.69 -8.00 -2.07
N ILE A 277 13.14 -7.44 -0.94
CA ILE A 277 14.59 -7.23 -0.68
C ILE A 277 15.33 -8.56 -0.71
N HIS A 278 14.79 -9.62 -0.10
CA HIS A 278 15.41 -10.94 -0.11
C HIS A 278 15.63 -11.45 -1.54
N VAL A 279 14.60 -11.36 -2.40
CA VAL A 279 14.70 -11.77 -3.80
C VAL A 279 15.68 -10.89 -4.57
N LEU A 280 15.62 -9.57 -4.38
CA LEU A 280 16.50 -8.60 -5.04
C LEU A 280 17.99 -8.84 -4.68
N THR A 281 18.29 -9.00 -3.38
CA THR A 281 19.65 -9.27 -2.91
C THR A 281 20.21 -10.56 -3.52
N ARG A 282 19.42 -11.63 -3.55
CA ARG A 282 19.84 -12.88 -4.18
C ARG A 282 20.13 -12.75 -5.67
N ARG A 283 19.34 -11.92 -6.40
CA ARG A 283 19.57 -11.65 -7.81
C ARG A 283 20.86 -10.87 -8.04
N LEU A 284 21.10 -9.85 -7.23
CA LEU A 284 22.34 -9.07 -7.29
C LEU A 284 23.57 -9.97 -7.04
N LEU A 285 23.53 -10.82 -6.00
CA LEU A 285 24.60 -11.76 -5.72
C LEU A 285 24.81 -12.81 -6.83
N ALA A 286 23.73 -13.25 -7.47
CA ALA A 286 23.78 -14.20 -8.57
C ALA A 286 24.04 -13.57 -9.93
N ARG A 287 24.22 -12.23 -10.01
CA ARG A 287 24.34 -11.43 -11.27
C ARG A 287 23.23 -11.73 -12.28
N ALA A 288 22.03 -12.05 -11.77
CA ALA A 288 20.87 -12.36 -12.61
C ALA A 288 20.11 -11.08 -12.99
N PRO A 289 19.39 -11.06 -14.14
CA PRO A 289 18.59 -9.91 -14.54
C PRO A 289 17.54 -9.54 -13.50
N LEU A 290 17.49 -8.28 -13.08
CA LEU A 290 16.57 -7.80 -12.05
C LEU A 290 15.10 -7.83 -12.48
N THR A 291 14.86 -7.83 -13.79
CA THR A 291 13.51 -7.83 -14.40
C THR A 291 12.95 -9.22 -14.68
N ALA A 292 13.74 -10.29 -14.48
CA ALA A 292 13.27 -11.65 -14.72
C ALA A 292 12.19 -12.04 -13.70
N ALA A 293 11.19 -12.84 -14.12
CA ALA A 293 10.22 -13.43 -13.21
C ALA A 293 10.91 -14.38 -12.20
N ASP A 294 10.53 -14.34 -10.93
CA ASP A 294 11.18 -15.14 -9.88
C ASP A 294 10.15 -16.00 -9.12
N LYS A 295 10.46 -17.26 -8.93
CA LYS A 295 9.71 -18.22 -8.11
C LYS A 295 10.23 -18.29 -6.67
N ARG A 296 11.08 -17.34 -6.22
CA ARG A 296 11.78 -17.41 -4.93
C ARG A 296 11.13 -16.54 -3.85
N HIS A 297 10.01 -15.89 -4.15
CA HIS A 297 9.20 -15.19 -3.16
C HIS A 297 8.75 -16.15 -2.05
N LEU A 298 8.55 -15.64 -0.84
CA LEU A 298 8.22 -16.43 0.35
C LEU A 298 7.05 -17.40 0.09
N HIS A 299 5.98 -16.89 -0.53
CA HIS A 299 4.80 -17.72 -0.84
C HIS A 299 5.11 -18.90 -1.77
N HIS A 300 5.94 -18.71 -2.81
CA HIS A 300 6.36 -19.78 -3.70
C HIS A 300 7.20 -20.83 -2.97
N ARG A 301 8.08 -20.39 -2.05
CA ARG A 301 8.93 -21.29 -1.26
C ARG A 301 8.13 -22.16 -0.29
N LEU A 302 7.08 -21.60 0.32
CA LEU A 302 6.19 -22.32 1.22
C LEU A 302 5.34 -23.35 0.45
N LEU A 303 4.79 -22.96 -0.71
CA LEU A 303 4.05 -23.88 -1.60
C LEU A 303 4.94 -25.03 -2.08
N ALA A 304 6.20 -24.74 -2.46
CA ALA A 304 7.16 -25.77 -2.86
C ALA A 304 7.54 -26.76 -1.73
N ARG A 305 7.30 -26.38 -0.46
CA ARG A 305 7.43 -27.25 0.72
C ARG A 305 6.19 -28.08 1.04
N GLY A 306 5.17 -28.03 0.16
CA GLY A 306 3.94 -28.80 0.32
C GLY A 306 2.83 -28.11 1.11
N TRP A 307 2.98 -26.83 1.44
CA TRP A 307 1.91 -26.07 2.07
C TRP A 307 0.81 -25.77 1.05
N ASN A 308 -0.46 -25.84 1.49
CA ASN A 308 -1.57 -25.40 0.65
C ASN A 308 -1.70 -23.87 0.68
N GLN A 309 -2.41 -23.29 -0.30
CA GLN A 309 -2.55 -21.82 -0.42
C GLN A 309 -3.12 -21.16 0.85
N LYS A 310 -4.11 -21.78 1.50
CA LYS A 310 -4.71 -21.24 2.74
C LYS A 310 -3.69 -21.17 3.88
N GLN A 311 -2.89 -22.23 4.04
CA GLN A 311 -1.83 -22.25 5.07
C GLN A 311 -0.79 -21.16 4.82
N VAL A 312 -0.36 -20.97 3.57
CA VAL A 312 0.58 -19.91 3.19
C VAL A 312 0.01 -18.54 3.51
N VAL A 313 -1.24 -18.28 3.12
CA VAL A 313 -1.90 -16.97 3.35
C VAL A 313 -2.05 -16.69 4.84
N TRP A 314 -2.56 -17.64 5.63
CA TRP A 314 -2.71 -17.44 7.08
C TRP A 314 -1.38 -17.27 7.79
N PHE A 315 -0.34 -17.99 7.41
CA PHE A 315 1.00 -17.80 7.96
C PHE A 315 1.52 -16.38 7.69
N ILE A 316 1.42 -15.91 6.43
CA ILE A 316 1.90 -14.58 6.06
C ILE A 316 1.05 -13.49 6.74
N TYR A 317 -0.26 -13.66 6.87
CA TYR A 317 -1.11 -12.75 7.66
C TYR A 317 -0.67 -12.69 9.12
N SER A 318 -0.35 -13.83 9.74
CA SER A 318 0.13 -13.87 11.12
C SER A 318 1.44 -13.09 11.28
N VAL A 319 2.37 -13.25 10.36
CA VAL A 319 3.62 -12.46 10.35
C VAL A 319 3.32 -10.96 10.18
N ALA A 320 2.43 -10.60 9.24
CA ALA A 320 2.04 -9.21 9.04
C ALA A 320 1.41 -8.60 10.29
N ILE A 321 0.52 -9.34 10.97
CA ILE A 321 -0.12 -8.90 12.22
C ILE A 321 0.92 -8.68 13.33
N VAL A 322 1.88 -9.60 13.50
CA VAL A 322 2.95 -9.44 14.50
C VAL A 322 3.78 -8.20 14.23
N LEU A 323 4.20 -7.98 12.98
CA LEU A 323 4.95 -6.78 12.59
C LEU A 323 4.13 -5.50 12.83
N CYS A 324 2.84 -5.51 12.50
CA CYS A 324 1.93 -4.39 12.71
C CYS A 324 1.68 -4.09 14.20
N ILE A 325 1.54 -5.13 15.03
CA ILE A 325 1.43 -4.96 16.50
C ILE A 325 2.73 -4.37 17.05
N THR A 326 3.88 -4.86 16.61
CA THR A 326 5.20 -4.31 17.00
C THR A 326 5.32 -2.84 16.59
N ALA A 327 4.94 -2.49 15.37
CA ALA A 327 4.92 -1.12 14.89
C ALA A 327 4.01 -0.21 15.73
N LEU A 328 2.80 -0.71 16.07
CA LEU A 328 1.86 0.03 16.91
C LEU A 328 2.39 0.22 18.34
N ALA A 329 3.02 -0.80 18.93
CA ALA A 329 3.66 -0.71 20.23
C ALA A 329 4.78 0.33 20.25
N LEU A 330 5.67 0.30 19.25
CA LEU A 330 6.73 1.31 19.11
C LEU A 330 6.16 2.72 18.94
N PHE A 331 5.10 2.88 18.17
CA PHE A 331 4.39 4.15 18.01
C PHE A 331 3.84 4.66 19.35
N GLN A 332 3.25 3.80 20.18
CA GLN A 332 2.75 4.17 21.51
C GLN A 332 3.88 4.57 22.45
N VAL A 333 4.96 3.79 22.52
CA VAL A 333 6.13 4.11 23.34
C VAL A 333 6.71 5.48 22.94
N GLY A 334 6.88 5.73 21.64
CA GLY A 334 7.37 7.01 21.17
C GLY A 334 6.46 8.20 21.49
N ARG A 335 5.14 7.98 21.64
CA ARG A 335 4.19 9.04 22.07
C ARG A 335 4.25 9.33 23.57
N LEU A 336 4.55 8.34 24.39
CA LEU A 336 4.64 8.49 25.85
C LEU A 336 5.94 9.16 26.28
N SER A 337 6.95 9.19 25.41
CA SER A 337 8.25 9.83 25.65
C SER A 337 8.27 11.34 25.34
N HIS A 338 7.15 11.89 24.90
CA HIS A 338 6.92 13.30 24.60
C HIS A 338 5.70 13.82 25.37
#